data_58ae01e1a7c01447775f0a03cf2698a2
#
_entry.id   58ae01e1a7c01447775f0a03cf2698a2
#
_cell.length_a   1.000
_cell.length_b   1.000
_cell.length_c   1.000
_cell.angle_alpha   90.00
_cell.angle_beta   90.00
_cell.angle_gamma   90.00
#
_symmetry.space_group_name_H-M   'P 1'
#
loop_
_entity.id
_entity.type
_entity.pdbx_description
1 polymer ?
#
loop_
_entity_poly.entity_id
_entity_poly.type
_entity_poly.pdbx_seq_one_letter_code
_entity_poly.pdbx_strand_id
1 'polypeptide(L)'
;MKIIAIEEHTVSKAIETANSKTISKVFPFYKAFQHPVPSYHIDLPDLFQLGERRVNGLDAVGIDMEVLSYVNVTQWLTGAEAITLSKQANDALAQNVKEFPDRFRGFATLPWNQPDAAADELKRTIEEYGFVGTLLSGRPQTGNVYADDPMYFPIWEILTKYDLPVYVHPHYTSPDACKAYYSGLGDELNAILSTMGYGWHLEAGIQVIRMILAGVFEKFPTLKVISGHWGEMVPFYLPRLDQMFPPALSGLPEEFSTYYKRNVWVTPGGIYDNDDLLYCLNKVGIDHLLFATDFPYVPLAGAKPFLDNAPLSEGQKEKFAYLNAEKLLHL
;
A
#
# COMPACT_ATOMS: atom_id res chain seq x y z
N MET A 1 -16.68 -16.27 10.58
CA MET A 1 -15.36 -16.42 9.95
C MET A 1 -14.54 -15.20 10.38
N LYS A 2 -13.28 -15.40 10.77
CA LYS A 2 -12.35 -14.29 11.10
C LYS A 2 -12.09 -13.44 9.86
N ILE A 3 -11.92 -12.13 10.03
CA ILE A 3 -11.57 -11.20 8.96
C ILE A 3 -10.42 -10.30 9.42
N ILE A 4 -9.33 -10.31 8.65
CA ILE A 4 -8.16 -9.44 8.84
C ILE A 4 -8.03 -8.54 7.61
N ALA A 5 -8.16 -7.25 7.79
CA ALA A 5 -8.03 -6.24 6.74
C ALA A 5 -6.65 -5.58 6.80
N ILE A 6 -5.96 -5.44 5.68
CA ILE A 6 -4.53 -5.07 5.67
C ILE A 6 -4.18 -3.78 4.93
N GLU A 7 -5.14 -3.09 4.36
CA GLU A 7 -4.98 -1.77 3.73
C GLU A 7 -5.91 -0.79 4.43
N GLU A 8 -5.48 -0.39 5.64
CA GLU A 8 -6.29 0.37 6.56
C GLU A 8 -5.51 1.61 7.01
N HIS A 9 -6.08 2.77 6.82
CA HIS A 9 -5.33 4.01 6.86
C HIS A 9 -5.67 4.91 8.04
N THR A 10 -4.68 5.69 8.42
CA THR A 10 -4.81 6.84 9.30
C THR A 10 -3.88 7.96 8.82
N VAL A 11 -3.99 9.15 9.40
CA VAL A 11 -3.19 10.31 9.05
C VAL A 11 -2.54 10.92 10.29
N SER A 12 -1.24 11.16 10.23
CA SER A 12 -0.54 11.94 11.24
C SER A 12 -0.72 13.43 10.98
N LYS A 13 -1.35 14.14 11.93
CA LYS A 13 -1.53 15.61 11.83
C LYS A 13 -0.20 16.37 11.76
N ALA A 14 0.85 15.84 12.37
CA ALA A 14 2.17 16.45 12.34
C ALA A 14 2.80 16.35 10.94
N ILE A 15 2.72 15.16 10.32
CA ILE A 15 3.19 14.94 8.93
C ILE A 15 2.36 15.77 7.96
N GLU A 16 1.04 15.81 8.09
CA GLU A 16 0.16 16.60 7.24
C GLU A 16 0.49 18.09 7.32
N THR A 17 0.67 18.61 8.52
CA THR A 17 1.05 20.02 8.75
C THR A 17 2.40 20.34 8.11
N ALA A 18 3.38 19.44 8.21
CA ALA A 18 4.68 19.61 7.57
C ALA A 18 4.56 19.59 6.03
N ASN A 19 3.80 18.64 5.49
CA ASN A 19 3.57 18.48 4.05
C ASN A 19 2.80 19.65 3.42
N SER A 20 1.93 20.34 4.17
CA SER A 20 1.15 21.47 3.66
C SER A 20 2.01 22.57 3.01
N LYS A 21 3.28 22.68 3.42
CA LYS A 21 4.26 23.64 2.89
C LYS A 21 4.82 23.26 1.51
N THR A 22 4.74 21.99 1.15
CA THR A 22 5.39 21.43 -0.06
C THR A 22 4.41 20.81 -1.04
N ILE A 23 3.22 20.39 -0.58
CA ILE A 23 2.26 19.61 -1.35
C ILE A 23 1.89 20.23 -2.71
N SER A 24 1.73 21.56 -2.79
CA SER A 24 1.41 22.23 -4.05
C SER A 24 2.55 22.20 -5.09
N LYS A 25 3.78 21.85 -4.65
CA LYS A 25 4.94 21.69 -5.54
C LYS A 25 5.04 20.27 -6.08
N VAL A 26 4.57 19.30 -5.30
CA VAL A 26 4.62 17.85 -5.65
C VAL A 26 3.34 17.39 -6.32
N PHE A 27 2.23 18.10 -6.13
CA PHE A 27 0.95 17.79 -6.77
C PHE A 27 0.29 19.07 -7.32
N PRO A 28 0.34 19.32 -8.65
CA PRO A 28 -0.15 20.55 -9.27
C PRO A 28 -1.63 20.83 -9.07
N PHE A 29 -2.47 19.76 -8.95
CA PHE A 29 -3.91 19.86 -8.82
C PHE A 29 -4.40 19.85 -7.36
N TYR A 30 -3.50 20.03 -6.39
CA TYR A 30 -3.83 19.95 -4.95
C TYR A 30 -5.02 20.84 -4.53
N LYS A 31 -5.12 22.07 -5.08
CA LYS A 31 -6.22 22.97 -4.73
C LYS A 31 -7.58 22.45 -5.15
N ALA A 32 -7.66 21.84 -6.33
CA ALA A 32 -8.89 21.22 -6.82
C ALA A 32 -9.23 19.93 -6.05
N PHE A 33 -8.22 19.20 -5.62
CA PHE A 33 -8.37 17.98 -4.83
C PHE A 33 -8.97 18.22 -3.43
N GLN A 34 -8.83 19.42 -2.89
CA GLN A 34 -9.42 19.79 -1.59
C GLN A 34 -10.95 19.97 -1.63
N HIS A 35 -11.54 20.10 -2.81
CA HIS A 35 -12.99 20.09 -2.96
C HIS A 35 -13.51 18.65 -2.86
N PRO A 36 -14.40 18.35 -1.89
CA PRO A 36 -14.88 16.98 -1.72
C PRO A 36 -15.65 16.55 -2.97
N VAL A 37 -15.18 15.49 -3.60
CA VAL A 37 -15.96 14.76 -4.59
C VAL A 37 -17.20 14.22 -3.85
N PRO A 38 -18.45 14.47 -4.30
CA PRO A 38 -19.67 14.10 -3.57
C PRO A 38 -19.75 12.62 -3.17
N SER A 39 -19.09 11.73 -3.92
CA SER A 39 -19.01 10.29 -3.64
C SER A 39 -17.86 9.90 -2.68
N TYR A 40 -17.03 10.85 -2.28
CA TYR A 40 -15.83 10.62 -1.46
C TYR A 40 -15.98 11.37 -0.13
N HIS A 41 -16.95 10.95 0.67
CA HIS A 41 -17.14 11.48 2.01
C HIS A 41 -16.30 10.70 3.01
N ILE A 42 -15.10 11.21 3.29
CA ILE A 42 -14.34 10.75 4.45
C ILE A 42 -14.85 11.51 5.67
N ASP A 43 -15.32 10.80 6.68
CA ASP A 43 -15.54 11.43 7.98
C ASP A 43 -14.17 11.77 8.56
N LEU A 44 -13.85 13.08 8.65
CA LEU A 44 -12.57 13.57 9.17
C LEU A 44 -12.17 12.96 10.53
N PRO A 45 -13.09 12.77 11.50
CA PRO A 45 -12.78 12.00 12.70
C PRO A 45 -12.26 10.59 12.43
N ASP A 46 -12.78 9.87 11.44
CA ASP A 46 -12.33 8.50 11.14
C ASP A 46 -10.90 8.46 10.58
N LEU A 47 -10.50 9.53 9.86
CA LEU A 47 -9.16 9.66 9.31
C LEU A 47 -8.08 9.83 10.39
N PHE A 48 -8.39 10.51 11.49
CA PHE A 48 -7.42 10.86 12.55
C PHE A 48 -7.59 10.06 13.84
N GLN A 49 -8.71 9.36 14.00
CA GLN A 49 -9.00 8.64 15.24
C GLN A 49 -8.69 7.16 15.12
N LEU A 50 -7.92 6.71 16.09
CA LEU A 50 -7.66 5.32 16.42
C LEU A 50 -8.41 4.98 17.74
N GLY A 51 -8.22 3.80 18.28
CA GLY A 51 -8.81 3.41 19.56
C GLY A 51 -10.26 2.96 19.47
N GLU A 52 -11.03 3.15 20.56
CA GLU A 52 -12.39 2.61 20.71
C GLU A 52 -13.35 2.95 19.56
N ARG A 53 -13.30 4.17 19.04
CA ARG A 53 -14.17 4.56 17.93
C ARG A 53 -13.94 3.67 16.71
N ARG A 54 -12.67 3.39 16.41
CA ARG A 54 -12.32 2.54 15.27
C ARG A 54 -12.71 1.09 15.54
N VAL A 55 -12.43 0.57 16.73
CA VAL A 55 -12.86 -0.77 17.16
C VAL A 55 -14.38 -0.95 17.02
N ASN A 56 -15.17 0.02 17.50
CA ASN A 56 -16.63 -0.02 17.39
C ASN A 56 -17.09 -0.02 15.92
N GLY A 57 -16.40 0.68 15.03
CA GLY A 57 -16.65 0.65 13.58
C GLY A 57 -16.41 -0.73 12.98
N LEU A 58 -15.31 -1.39 13.37
CA LEU A 58 -15.00 -2.76 12.95
C LEU A 58 -16.03 -3.77 13.44
N ASP A 59 -16.41 -3.67 14.72
CA ASP A 59 -17.41 -4.55 15.32
C ASP A 59 -18.77 -4.45 14.60
N ALA A 60 -19.15 -3.24 14.20
CA ALA A 60 -20.41 -3.02 13.48
C ALA A 60 -20.48 -3.73 12.12
N VAL A 61 -19.34 -4.02 11.50
CA VAL A 61 -19.26 -4.71 10.19
C VAL A 61 -18.64 -6.11 10.28
N GLY A 62 -18.20 -6.55 11.46
CA GLY A 62 -17.66 -7.88 11.71
C GLY A 62 -16.24 -8.08 11.19
N ILE A 63 -15.39 -7.05 11.23
CA ILE A 63 -13.94 -7.14 10.98
C ILE A 63 -13.22 -7.35 12.31
N ASP A 64 -12.41 -8.40 12.42
CA ASP A 64 -11.75 -8.77 13.68
C ASP A 64 -10.46 -7.99 13.90
N MET A 65 -9.68 -7.72 12.85
CA MET A 65 -8.39 -7.07 12.96
C MET A 65 -8.09 -6.19 11.74
N GLU A 66 -7.40 -5.09 11.98
CA GLU A 66 -6.81 -4.23 10.95
C GLU A 66 -5.29 -4.16 11.06
N VAL A 67 -4.60 -4.09 9.92
CA VAL A 67 -3.20 -3.67 9.84
C VAL A 67 -3.17 -2.21 9.43
N LEU A 68 -2.84 -1.35 10.38
CA LEU A 68 -2.90 0.10 10.24
C LEU A 68 -1.64 0.68 9.61
N SER A 69 -1.80 1.69 8.77
CA SER A 69 -0.71 2.45 8.19
C SER A 69 -0.99 3.96 8.15
N TYR A 70 0.04 4.77 8.28
CA TYR A 70 -0.07 6.18 7.92
C TYR A 70 0.08 6.34 6.41
N VAL A 71 -0.96 6.85 5.75
CA VAL A 71 -0.95 7.07 4.30
C VAL A 71 -0.19 8.35 3.91
N ASN A 72 -0.11 9.33 4.81
CA ASN A 72 0.64 10.55 4.55
C ASN A 72 2.15 10.34 4.71
N VAL A 73 2.90 10.92 3.78
CA VAL A 73 4.30 10.59 3.50
C VAL A 73 5.28 11.55 4.13
N THR A 74 6.45 11.05 4.50
CA THR A 74 7.57 11.86 5.03
C THR A 74 8.66 12.12 3.98
N GLN A 75 8.65 11.42 2.86
CA GLN A 75 9.66 11.54 1.79
C GLN A 75 9.67 12.89 1.05
N TRP A 76 8.69 13.78 1.31
CA TRP A 76 8.68 15.15 0.80
C TRP A 76 9.34 16.17 1.73
N LEU A 77 9.72 15.73 2.93
CA LEU A 77 10.31 16.56 3.97
C LEU A 77 11.84 16.54 3.88
N THR A 78 12.50 17.44 4.60
CA THR A 78 13.96 17.41 4.74
C THR A 78 14.40 16.24 5.62
N GLY A 79 15.64 15.75 5.44
CA GLY A 79 16.10 14.52 6.06
C GLY A 79 15.85 14.40 7.56
N ALA A 80 16.29 15.38 8.36
CA ALA A 80 16.11 15.37 9.82
C ALA A 80 14.63 15.46 10.25
N GLU A 81 13.82 16.25 9.54
CA GLU A 81 12.38 16.38 9.81
C GLU A 81 11.65 15.09 9.43
N ALA A 82 11.98 14.48 8.29
CA ALA A 82 11.44 13.20 7.87
C ALA A 82 11.69 12.10 8.91
N ILE A 83 12.93 11.97 9.40
CA ILE A 83 13.31 10.99 10.43
C ILE A 83 12.52 11.21 11.72
N THR A 84 12.46 12.46 12.20
CA THR A 84 11.77 12.79 13.45
C THR A 84 10.28 12.48 13.37
N LEU A 85 9.62 12.91 12.30
CA LEU A 85 8.18 12.71 12.14
C LEU A 85 7.79 11.26 11.88
N SER A 86 8.63 10.49 11.17
CA SER A 86 8.42 9.05 11.02
C SER A 86 8.46 8.34 12.37
N LYS A 87 9.47 8.62 13.21
CA LYS A 87 9.56 8.05 14.56
C LYS A 87 8.35 8.40 15.41
N GLN A 88 7.95 9.67 15.45
CA GLN A 88 6.79 10.11 16.21
C GLN A 88 5.49 9.44 15.75
N ALA A 89 5.30 9.28 14.46
CA ALA A 89 4.13 8.59 13.91
C ALA A 89 4.12 7.11 14.31
N ASN A 90 5.25 6.41 14.17
CA ASN A 90 5.37 5.01 14.58
C ASN A 90 5.17 4.81 16.08
N ASP A 91 5.71 5.69 16.93
CA ASP A 91 5.52 5.65 18.39
C ASP A 91 4.03 5.82 18.76
N ALA A 92 3.32 6.72 18.09
CA ALA A 92 1.89 6.93 18.28
C ALA A 92 1.06 5.72 17.84
N LEU A 93 1.40 5.12 16.69
CA LEU A 93 0.74 3.90 16.20
C LEU A 93 1.00 2.72 17.14
N ALA A 94 2.24 2.57 17.61
CA ALA A 94 2.61 1.51 18.56
C ALA A 94 1.83 1.61 19.87
N GLN A 95 1.56 2.82 20.36
CA GLN A 95 0.72 3.01 21.55
C GLN A 95 -0.71 2.51 21.31
N ASN A 96 -1.29 2.79 20.15
CA ASN A 96 -2.62 2.30 19.81
C ASN A 96 -2.66 0.76 19.63
N VAL A 97 -1.66 0.16 18.98
CA VAL A 97 -1.53 -1.30 18.87
C VAL A 97 -1.41 -1.96 20.24
N LYS A 98 -0.65 -1.35 21.15
CA LYS A 98 -0.49 -1.85 22.54
C LYS A 98 -1.79 -1.78 23.34
N GLU A 99 -2.62 -0.76 23.11
CA GLU A 99 -3.91 -0.60 23.79
C GLU A 99 -4.95 -1.63 23.28
N PHE A 100 -4.90 -1.99 22.00
CA PHE A 100 -5.84 -2.92 21.37
C PHE A 100 -5.09 -4.04 20.62
N PRO A 101 -4.33 -4.91 21.32
CA PRO A 101 -3.40 -5.84 20.67
C PRO A 101 -4.08 -6.94 19.87
N ASP A 102 -5.35 -7.25 20.12
CA ASP A 102 -6.12 -8.25 19.38
C ASP A 102 -6.84 -7.64 18.16
N ARG A 103 -6.81 -6.31 18.01
CA ARG A 103 -7.55 -5.58 16.98
C ARG A 103 -6.66 -4.90 15.96
N PHE A 104 -5.44 -4.54 16.33
CA PHE A 104 -4.56 -3.77 15.46
C PHE A 104 -3.16 -4.37 15.35
N ARG A 105 -2.58 -4.24 14.16
CA ARG A 105 -1.15 -4.33 13.88
C ARG A 105 -0.72 -3.08 13.14
N GLY A 106 0.59 -2.85 12.99
CA GLY A 106 1.12 -1.67 12.33
C GLY A 106 2.05 -1.99 11.18
N PHE A 107 1.93 -1.23 10.09
CA PHE A 107 3.00 -1.04 9.12
C PHE A 107 3.78 0.22 9.47
N ALA A 108 5.10 0.14 9.41
CA ALA A 108 5.98 1.25 9.70
C ALA A 108 5.88 2.36 8.66
N THR A 109 5.88 3.62 9.13
CA THR A 109 6.11 4.80 8.30
C THR A 109 7.60 5.10 8.30
N LEU A 110 8.22 5.17 7.12
CA LEU A 110 9.67 5.32 7.01
C LEU A 110 10.07 6.63 6.34
N PRO A 111 11.21 7.23 6.73
CA PRO A 111 11.80 8.36 6.01
C PRO A 111 12.50 7.88 4.74
N TRP A 112 11.72 7.45 3.74
CA TRP A 112 12.21 6.80 2.51
C TRP A 112 13.28 7.59 1.75
N ASN A 113 13.27 8.93 1.84
CA ASN A 113 14.31 9.78 1.28
C ASN A 113 15.64 9.76 2.06
N GLN A 114 15.74 8.95 3.12
CA GLN A 114 16.92 8.72 3.95
C GLN A 114 17.07 7.19 4.17
N PRO A 115 17.49 6.41 3.18
CA PRO A 115 17.40 4.95 3.18
C PRO A 115 18.03 4.24 4.39
N ASP A 116 19.20 4.70 4.85
CA ASP A 116 19.86 4.12 6.04
C ASP A 116 19.02 4.35 7.31
N ALA A 117 18.53 5.59 7.50
CA ALA A 117 17.66 5.91 8.62
C ALA A 117 16.31 5.20 8.51
N ALA A 118 15.82 4.95 7.30
CA ALA A 118 14.61 4.18 7.05
C ALA A 118 14.79 2.70 7.44
N ALA A 119 15.93 2.10 7.11
CA ALA A 119 16.26 0.74 7.51
C ALA A 119 16.40 0.60 9.04
N ASP A 120 17.06 1.56 9.69
CA ASP A 120 17.18 1.60 11.15
C ASP A 120 15.81 1.73 11.83
N GLU A 121 14.94 2.60 11.32
CA GLU A 121 13.59 2.79 11.86
C GLU A 121 12.70 1.58 11.63
N LEU A 122 12.77 0.96 10.46
CA LEU A 122 12.05 -0.29 10.19
C LEU A 122 12.46 -1.38 11.16
N LYS A 123 13.77 -1.57 11.37
CA LYS A 123 14.29 -2.54 12.32
C LYS A 123 13.78 -2.23 13.74
N ARG A 124 13.82 -0.97 14.17
CA ARG A 124 13.33 -0.54 15.48
C ARG A 124 11.86 -0.89 15.68
N THR A 125 11.02 -0.56 14.71
CA THR A 125 9.57 -0.80 14.82
C THR A 125 9.22 -2.28 14.85
N ILE A 126 9.96 -3.12 14.13
CA ILE A 126 9.80 -4.58 14.20
C ILE A 126 10.22 -5.11 15.58
N GLU A 127 11.43 -4.74 16.05
CA GLU A 127 12.01 -5.31 17.27
C GLU A 127 11.34 -4.78 18.55
N GLU A 128 10.97 -3.50 18.59
CA GLU A 128 10.40 -2.88 19.79
C GLU A 128 8.86 -2.93 19.85
N TYR A 129 8.19 -2.86 18.68
CA TYR A 129 6.74 -2.72 18.60
C TYR A 129 6.01 -3.90 17.95
N GLY A 130 6.75 -4.83 17.36
CA GLY A 130 6.16 -5.97 16.66
C GLY A 130 5.40 -5.55 15.39
N PHE A 131 5.84 -4.50 14.70
CA PHE A 131 5.23 -4.12 13.43
C PHE A 131 5.48 -5.20 12.37
N VAL A 132 4.51 -5.37 11.50
CA VAL A 132 4.42 -6.51 10.59
C VAL A 132 4.85 -6.19 9.15
N GLY A 133 5.63 -5.12 8.98
CA GLY A 133 6.16 -4.66 7.70
C GLY A 133 6.15 -3.15 7.60
N THR A 134 6.16 -2.63 6.38
CA THR A 134 6.12 -1.19 6.10
C THR A 134 5.22 -0.87 4.92
N LEU A 135 4.74 0.37 4.85
CA LEU A 135 4.02 0.91 3.70
C LEU A 135 4.91 1.91 2.96
N LEU A 136 5.03 1.75 1.64
CA LEU A 136 5.57 2.75 0.73
C LEU A 136 4.40 3.40 -0.02
N SER A 137 4.02 4.61 0.36
CA SER A 137 2.96 5.37 -0.30
C SER A 137 3.56 6.25 -1.41
N GLY A 138 3.32 5.90 -2.64
CA GLY A 138 3.88 6.56 -3.83
C GLY A 138 5.38 6.28 -4.03
N ARG A 139 6.08 7.26 -4.61
CA ARG A 139 7.53 7.14 -4.86
C ARG A 139 8.33 7.40 -3.58
N PRO A 140 9.46 6.70 -3.38
CA PRO A 140 10.24 6.81 -2.13
C PRO A 140 10.87 8.18 -1.90
N GLN A 141 10.95 9.02 -2.93
CA GLN A 141 11.34 10.43 -2.81
C GLN A 141 10.80 11.27 -3.98
N THR A 142 10.93 12.59 -3.88
CA THR A 142 10.62 13.48 -5.00
C THR A 142 11.57 13.24 -6.18
N GLY A 143 11.07 13.43 -7.40
CA GLY A 143 11.85 13.19 -8.62
C GLY A 143 11.59 11.82 -9.23
N ASN A 144 12.50 11.34 -10.08
CA ASN A 144 12.36 10.10 -10.85
C ASN A 144 13.14 8.95 -10.19
N VAL A 145 13.01 8.79 -8.88
CA VAL A 145 13.60 7.71 -8.11
C VAL A 145 12.50 6.75 -7.67
N TYR A 146 12.74 5.47 -7.84
CA TYR A 146 11.79 4.39 -7.60
C TYR A 146 12.37 3.35 -6.64
N ALA A 147 11.53 2.47 -6.13
CA ALA A 147 11.88 1.44 -5.17
C ALA A 147 12.89 0.38 -5.68
N ASP A 148 13.17 0.38 -6.99
CA ASP A 148 14.17 -0.48 -7.62
C ASP A 148 15.62 0.03 -7.47
N ASP A 149 15.81 1.29 -7.04
CA ASP A 149 17.15 1.85 -6.89
C ASP A 149 17.92 1.13 -5.77
N PRO A 150 19.19 0.75 -6.01
CA PRO A 150 20.03 0.07 -5.02
C PRO A 150 20.17 0.79 -3.67
N MET A 151 19.91 2.08 -3.59
CA MET A 151 19.94 2.81 -2.32
C MET A 151 18.90 2.29 -1.30
N TYR A 152 17.84 1.59 -1.74
CA TYR A 152 16.81 1.00 -0.88
C TYR A 152 17.11 -0.44 -0.44
N PHE A 153 18.22 -1.03 -0.90
CA PHE A 153 18.60 -2.39 -0.52
C PHE A 153 18.70 -2.60 0.99
N PRO A 154 19.19 -1.65 1.81
CA PRO A 154 19.17 -1.82 3.26
C PRO A 154 17.76 -2.07 3.85
N ILE A 155 16.71 -1.50 3.26
CA ILE A 155 15.32 -1.73 3.68
C ILE A 155 14.89 -3.14 3.27
N TRP A 156 15.22 -3.56 2.04
CA TRP A 156 14.90 -4.91 1.53
C TRP A 156 15.63 -6.00 2.32
N GLU A 157 16.86 -5.76 2.76
CA GLU A 157 17.61 -6.65 3.65
C GLU A 157 16.90 -6.86 4.99
N ILE A 158 16.39 -5.80 5.61
CA ILE A 158 15.63 -5.89 6.87
C ILE A 158 14.33 -6.68 6.64
N LEU A 159 13.52 -6.34 5.64
CA LEU A 159 12.27 -7.06 5.36
C LEU A 159 12.52 -8.54 5.08
N THR A 160 13.54 -8.86 4.28
CA THR A 160 13.92 -10.24 3.97
C THR A 160 14.39 -11.00 5.23
N LYS A 161 15.18 -10.34 6.09
CA LYS A 161 15.66 -10.93 7.34
C LYS A 161 14.54 -11.29 8.31
N TYR A 162 13.52 -10.44 8.41
CA TYR A 162 12.39 -10.65 9.31
C TYR A 162 11.20 -11.36 8.63
N ASP A 163 11.35 -11.70 7.35
CA ASP A 163 10.32 -12.36 6.53
C ASP A 163 9.00 -11.56 6.46
N LEU A 164 9.08 -10.22 6.40
CA LEU A 164 7.96 -9.30 6.41
C LEU A 164 7.81 -8.56 5.06
N PRO A 165 6.59 -8.10 4.71
CA PRO A 165 6.34 -7.45 3.44
C PRO A 165 6.58 -5.93 3.44
N VAL A 166 6.75 -5.38 2.24
CA VAL A 166 6.44 -3.99 1.93
C VAL A 166 5.08 -3.90 1.24
N TYR A 167 4.22 -3.01 1.70
CA TYR A 167 3.01 -2.62 0.98
C TYR A 167 3.35 -1.47 0.03
N VAL A 168 3.24 -1.69 -1.28
CA VAL A 168 3.39 -0.63 -2.31
C VAL A 168 2.02 -0.03 -2.55
N HIS A 169 1.80 1.16 -2.00
CA HIS A 169 0.53 1.87 -2.00
C HIS A 169 0.60 3.09 -2.95
N PRO A 170 -0.46 3.43 -3.66
CA PRO A 170 -0.50 4.61 -4.51
C PRO A 170 -0.39 5.92 -3.71
N HIS A 171 0.08 6.96 -4.38
CA HIS A 171 0.07 8.34 -3.89
C HIS A 171 0.10 9.32 -5.08
N TYR A 172 0.15 10.62 -4.81
CA TYR A 172 0.08 11.64 -5.87
C TYR A 172 1.07 11.39 -7.01
N THR A 173 0.50 11.41 -8.21
CA THR A 173 1.23 11.29 -9.48
C THR A 173 2.23 12.43 -9.64
N SER A 174 3.36 12.16 -10.28
CA SER A 174 4.40 13.17 -10.51
C SER A 174 3.90 14.40 -11.22
N PRO A 175 4.46 15.59 -10.94
CA PRO A 175 4.10 16.83 -11.64
C PRO A 175 4.24 16.71 -13.16
N ASP A 176 5.25 16.00 -13.65
CA ASP A 176 5.49 15.82 -15.08
C ASP A 176 4.41 14.93 -15.72
N ALA A 177 4.05 13.83 -15.08
CA ALA A 177 2.96 12.97 -15.53
C ALA A 177 1.60 13.69 -15.43
N CYS A 178 1.34 14.44 -14.37
CA CYS A 178 0.16 15.30 -14.25
C CYS A 178 0.03 16.24 -15.46
N LYS A 179 1.10 16.91 -15.82
CA LYS A 179 1.14 17.83 -16.95
C LYS A 179 0.96 17.11 -18.29
N ALA A 180 1.62 15.96 -18.46
CA ALA A 180 1.67 15.25 -19.74
C ALA A 180 0.38 14.49 -20.04
N TYR A 181 -0.23 13.84 -19.03
CA TYR A 181 -1.31 12.88 -19.25
C TYR A 181 -2.66 13.29 -18.67
N TYR A 182 -2.69 14.12 -17.63
CA TYR A 182 -3.89 14.35 -16.84
C TYR A 182 -4.37 15.80 -16.84
N SER A 183 -3.79 16.69 -17.69
CA SER A 183 -4.21 18.08 -17.83
C SER A 183 -5.17 18.26 -19.02
N GLY A 184 -5.93 19.38 -19.01
CA GLY A 184 -6.78 19.79 -20.14
C GLY A 184 -8.25 19.42 -20.02
N LEU A 185 -8.68 18.75 -18.93
CA LEU A 185 -10.07 18.35 -18.71
C LEU A 185 -10.84 19.24 -17.71
N GLY A 186 -10.17 20.27 -17.17
CA GLY A 186 -10.64 21.07 -16.04
C GLY A 186 -10.11 20.54 -14.71
N ASP A 187 -9.91 21.46 -13.74
CA ASP A 187 -9.10 21.21 -12.55
C ASP A 187 -9.56 20.03 -11.71
N GLU A 188 -10.88 19.88 -11.50
CA GLU A 188 -11.43 18.76 -10.71
C GLU A 188 -11.23 17.41 -11.39
N LEU A 189 -11.52 17.31 -12.69
CA LEU A 189 -11.30 16.08 -13.46
C LEU A 189 -9.80 15.74 -13.56
N ASN A 190 -8.95 16.74 -13.76
CA ASN A 190 -7.49 16.56 -13.76
C ASN A 190 -7.02 15.99 -12.42
N ALA A 191 -7.53 16.53 -11.30
CA ALA A 191 -7.18 16.07 -9.95
C ALA A 191 -7.61 14.61 -9.72
N ILE A 192 -8.85 14.26 -10.04
CA ILE A 192 -9.39 12.91 -9.84
C ILE A 192 -8.68 11.90 -10.76
N LEU A 193 -8.54 12.21 -12.06
CA LEU A 193 -7.93 11.30 -13.02
C LEU A 193 -6.45 11.05 -12.72
N SER A 194 -5.72 12.06 -12.25
CA SER A 194 -4.30 11.92 -11.87
C SER A 194 -4.08 11.21 -10.53
N THR A 195 -5.12 10.99 -9.77
CA THR A 195 -5.08 10.34 -8.45
C THR A 195 -5.96 9.07 -8.43
N MET A 196 -6.95 9.03 -7.53
CA MET A 196 -7.83 7.89 -7.25
C MET A 196 -8.60 7.36 -8.45
N GLY A 197 -8.79 8.17 -9.49
CA GLY A 197 -9.48 7.72 -10.71
C GLY A 197 -8.63 6.82 -11.60
N TYR A 198 -7.31 6.97 -11.58
CA TYR A 198 -6.42 6.15 -12.42
C TYR A 198 -4.92 6.37 -12.17
N GLY A 199 -4.46 7.64 -12.15
CA GLY A 199 -3.05 7.97 -12.32
C GLY A 199 -2.12 7.42 -11.25
N TRP A 200 -2.48 7.49 -9.99
CA TRP A 200 -1.64 6.99 -8.92
C TRP A 200 -1.58 5.44 -8.87
N HIS A 201 -2.65 4.75 -9.32
CA HIS A 201 -2.67 3.31 -9.48
C HIS A 201 -1.66 2.85 -10.52
N LEU A 202 -1.62 3.57 -11.66
CA LEU A 202 -0.62 3.31 -12.69
C LEU A 202 0.81 3.49 -12.17
N GLU A 203 1.10 4.52 -11.39
CA GLU A 203 2.44 4.73 -10.79
C GLU A 203 2.81 3.64 -9.78
N ALA A 204 1.86 3.17 -8.96
CA ALA A 204 2.11 2.06 -8.04
C ALA A 204 2.40 0.75 -8.78
N GLY A 205 1.65 0.45 -9.84
CA GLY A 205 1.94 -0.69 -10.72
C GLY A 205 3.32 -0.60 -11.39
N ILE A 206 3.71 0.59 -11.84
CA ILE A 206 5.06 0.84 -12.40
C ILE A 206 6.16 0.55 -11.37
N GLN A 207 5.98 0.87 -10.09
CA GLN A 207 6.94 0.53 -9.03
C GLN A 207 7.22 -0.97 -9.00
N VAL A 208 6.17 -1.80 -8.97
CA VAL A 208 6.29 -3.26 -8.94
C VAL A 208 6.95 -3.80 -10.21
N ILE A 209 6.54 -3.29 -11.39
CA ILE A 209 7.13 -3.68 -12.68
C ILE A 209 8.64 -3.37 -12.68
N ARG A 210 9.03 -2.18 -12.22
CA ARG A 210 10.43 -1.77 -12.15
C ARG A 210 11.24 -2.64 -11.19
N MET A 211 10.72 -2.95 -10.01
CA MET A 211 11.38 -3.84 -9.05
C MET A 211 11.70 -5.21 -9.66
N ILE A 212 10.78 -5.77 -10.45
CA ILE A 212 11.01 -7.04 -11.17
C ILE A 212 12.11 -6.86 -12.22
N LEU A 213 11.93 -5.90 -13.14
CA LEU A 213 12.84 -5.72 -14.28
C LEU A 213 14.25 -5.28 -13.87
N ALA A 214 14.40 -4.58 -12.76
CA ALA A 214 15.70 -4.21 -12.20
C ALA A 214 16.38 -5.34 -11.40
N GLY A 215 15.75 -6.52 -11.30
CA GLY A 215 16.34 -7.69 -10.64
C GLY A 215 16.33 -7.61 -9.11
N VAL A 216 15.46 -6.79 -8.51
CA VAL A 216 15.35 -6.72 -7.03
C VAL A 216 15.03 -8.08 -6.45
N PHE A 217 14.13 -8.85 -7.07
CA PHE A 217 13.74 -10.19 -6.61
C PHE A 217 14.76 -11.29 -6.96
N GLU A 218 15.73 -11.03 -7.82
CA GLU A 218 16.90 -11.89 -7.98
C GLU A 218 17.86 -11.71 -6.80
N LYS A 219 18.05 -10.48 -6.38
CA LYS A 219 18.90 -10.16 -5.23
C LYS A 219 18.24 -10.53 -3.89
N PHE A 220 16.94 -10.34 -3.79
CA PHE A 220 16.12 -10.61 -2.59
C PHE A 220 14.95 -11.56 -2.92
N PRO A 221 15.23 -12.85 -3.17
CA PRO A 221 14.23 -13.80 -3.69
C PRO A 221 13.07 -14.08 -2.75
N THR A 222 13.21 -13.80 -1.46
CA THR A 222 12.16 -13.94 -0.45
C THR A 222 11.48 -12.62 -0.07
N LEU A 223 11.87 -11.49 -0.70
CA LEU A 223 11.20 -10.21 -0.48
C LEU A 223 9.73 -10.32 -0.90
N LYS A 224 8.84 -9.90 0.00
CA LYS A 224 7.40 -9.94 -0.18
C LYS A 224 6.86 -8.53 -0.44
N VAL A 225 6.04 -8.39 -1.47
CA VAL A 225 5.39 -7.14 -1.84
C VAL A 225 3.87 -7.34 -1.77
N ILE A 226 3.15 -6.39 -1.18
CA ILE A 226 1.70 -6.31 -1.28
C ILE A 226 1.36 -5.17 -2.23
N SER A 227 0.44 -5.43 -3.17
CA SER A 227 -0.04 -4.46 -4.15
C SER A 227 -1.56 -4.34 -4.05
N GLY A 228 -2.04 -3.14 -3.78
CA GLY A 228 -3.45 -2.82 -3.59
C GLY A 228 -4.28 -2.90 -4.87
N HIS A 229 -5.56 -2.55 -4.78
CA HIS A 229 -6.47 -2.26 -5.89
C HIS A 229 -6.37 -3.27 -7.04
N TRP A 230 -6.45 -4.55 -6.67
CA TRP A 230 -6.32 -5.70 -7.57
C TRP A 230 -4.96 -5.75 -8.30
N GLY A 231 -3.87 -5.33 -7.61
CA GLY A 231 -2.51 -5.40 -8.12
C GLY A 231 -2.17 -4.29 -9.10
N GLU A 232 -2.86 -3.14 -8.99
CA GLU A 232 -2.53 -1.92 -9.73
C GLU A 232 -2.41 -2.16 -11.24
N MET A 233 -3.38 -2.90 -11.80
CA MET A 233 -3.48 -3.30 -13.20
C MET A 233 -2.38 -4.23 -13.71
N VAL A 234 -1.35 -4.56 -12.93
CA VAL A 234 -0.25 -5.44 -13.37
C VAL A 234 -0.74 -6.85 -13.73
N PRO A 235 -1.65 -7.50 -12.95
CA PRO A 235 -2.16 -8.82 -13.30
C PRO A 235 -2.78 -8.90 -14.71
N PHE A 236 -3.40 -7.82 -15.18
CA PHE A 236 -3.98 -7.75 -16.52
C PHE A 236 -2.90 -7.84 -17.60
N TYR A 237 -1.72 -7.28 -17.35
CA TYR A 237 -0.63 -7.21 -18.33
C TYR A 237 0.40 -8.36 -18.23
N LEU A 238 0.31 -9.29 -17.26
CA LEU A 238 1.31 -10.35 -17.08
C LEU A 238 1.68 -11.09 -18.38
N PRO A 239 0.71 -11.56 -19.22
CA PRO A 239 1.08 -12.24 -20.47
C PRO A 239 1.81 -11.32 -21.47
N ARG A 240 1.48 -10.02 -21.47
CA ARG A 240 2.14 -9.04 -22.34
C ARG A 240 3.55 -8.74 -21.83
N LEU A 241 3.74 -8.66 -20.52
CA LEU A 241 5.04 -8.43 -19.90
C LEU A 241 5.98 -9.61 -20.16
N ASP A 242 5.50 -10.86 -20.05
CA ASP A 242 6.28 -12.04 -20.41
C ASP A 242 6.71 -12.01 -21.88
N GLN A 243 5.77 -11.67 -22.77
CA GLN A 243 6.05 -11.60 -24.21
C GLN A 243 7.05 -10.49 -24.57
N MET A 244 6.96 -9.32 -23.91
CA MET A 244 7.77 -8.13 -24.25
C MET A 244 9.11 -8.09 -23.53
N PHE A 245 9.23 -8.76 -22.39
CA PHE A 245 10.45 -8.82 -21.58
C PHE A 245 10.92 -10.27 -21.37
N PRO A 246 11.14 -11.05 -22.45
CA PRO A 246 11.64 -12.40 -22.29
C PRO A 246 13.02 -12.39 -21.62
N PRO A 247 13.44 -13.51 -20.96
CA PRO A 247 14.74 -13.62 -20.29
C PRO A 247 15.94 -13.15 -21.12
N ALA A 248 15.91 -13.43 -22.43
CA ALA A 248 16.95 -13.01 -23.37
C ALA A 248 17.07 -11.48 -23.53
N LEU A 249 16.01 -10.73 -23.28
CA LEU A 249 16.00 -9.26 -23.33
C LEU A 249 16.17 -8.64 -21.94
N SER A 250 15.44 -9.13 -20.95
CA SER A 250 15.44 -8.57 -19.59
C SER A 250 16.74 -8.90 -18.82
N GLY A 251 17.42 -9.97 -19.21
CA GLY A 251 18.57 -10.50 -18.45
C GLY A 251 18.17 -11.24 -17.17
N LEU A 252 16.85 -11.37 -16.91
CA LEU A 252 16.34 -12.13 -15.77
C LEU A 252 16.36 -13.65 -16.10
N PRO A 253 16.67 -14.52 -15.12
CA PRO A 253 16.64 -15.97 -15.32
C PRO A 253 15.26 -16.56 -15.66
N GLU A 254 14.20 -15.96 -15.15
CA GLU A 254 12.82 -16.45 -15.28
C GLU A 254 11.94 -15.42 -16.01
N GLU A 255 10.73 -15.85 -16.38
CA GLU A 255 9.71 -14.97 -16.96
C GLU A 255 9.23 -13.95 -15.91
N PHE A 256 8.83 -12.76 -16.34
CA PHE A 256 8.32 -11.69 -15.49
C PHE A 256 7.21 -12.18 -14.55
N SER A 257 6.24 -12.93 -15.08
CA SER A 257 5.11 -13.42 -14.30
C SER A 257 5.50 -14.42 -13.21
N THR A 258 6.64 -15.11 -13.34
CA THR A 258 7.15 -16.00 -12.30
C THR A 258 7.53 -15.21 -11.04
N TYR A 259 8.24 -14.10 -11.21
CA TYR A 259 8.57 -13.20 -10.10
C TYR A 259 7.32 -12.61 -9.47
N TYR A 260 6.40 -12.12 -10.30
CA TYR A 260 5.17 -11.53 -9.81
C TYR A 260 4.37 -12.52 -8.95
N LYS A 261 4.14 -13.72 -9.46
CA LYS A 261 3.40 -14.78 -8.74
C LYS A 261 4.10 -15.31 -7.50
N ARG A 262 5.42 -15.20 -7.39
CA ARG A 262 6.20 -15.63 -6.24
C ARG A 262 6.27 -14.57 -5.14
N ASN A 263 6.45 -13.31 -5.52
CA ASN A 263 6.84 -12.24 -4.61
C ASN A 263 5.72 -11.23 -4.33
N VAL A 264 4.57 -11.27 -5.07
CA VAL A 264 3.53 -10.24 -4.95
C VAL A 264 2.22 -10.84 -4.47
N TRP A 265 1.65 -10.24 -3.42
CA TRP A 265 0.29 -10.46 -2.92
C TRP A 265 -0.60 -9.31 -3.34
N VAL A 266 -1.88 -9.61 -3.57
CA VAL A 266 -2.84 -8.65 -4.14
C VAL A 266 -4.02 -8.47 -3.19
N THR A 267 -4.48 -7.22 -3.04
CA THR A 267 -5.68 -6.88 -2.26
C THR A 267 -6.73 -6.20 -3.13
N PRO A 268 -8.01 -6.20 -2.71
CA PRO A 268 -9.05 -5.41 -3.36
C PRO A 268 -8.87 -3.88 -3.21
N GLY A 269 -8.22 -3.41 -2.13
CA GLY A 269 -8.09 -1.97 -1.88
C GLY A 269 -9.44 -1.23 -1.98
N GLY A 270 -10.50 -1.77 -1.36
CA GLY A 270 -11.83 -1.16 -1.41
C GLY A 270 -12.61 -1.30 -2.73
N ILE A 271 -12.02 -1.90 -3.77
CA ILE A 271 -12.72 -2.20 -5.03
C ILE A 271 -13.43 -3.56 -4.90
N TYR A 272 -14.70 -3.53 -4.48
CA TYR A 272 -15.48 -4.73 -4.19
C TYR A 272 -16.18 -5.27 -5.43
N ASP A 273 -15.39 -5.86 -6.34
CA ASP A 273 -15.86 -6.45 -7.60
C ASP A 273 -15.47 -7.93 -7.69
N ASN A 274 -16.45 -8.79 -8.00
CA ASN A 274 -16.25 -10.23 -8.10
C ASN A 274 -15.55 -10.65 -9.40
N ASP A 275 -15.68 -9.90 -10.48
CA ASP A 275 -14.99 -10.20 -11.73
C ASP A 275 -13.48 -9.91 -11.57
N ASP A 276 -13.11 -8.83 -10.89
CA ASP A 276 -11.73 -8.52 -10.54
C ASP A 276 -11.14 -9.56 -9.60
N LEU A 277 -11.90 -10.00 -8.57
CA LEU A 277 -11.51 -11.10 -7.68
C LEU A 277 -11.21 -12.37 -8.47
N LEU A 278 -12.12 -12.82 -9.34
CA LEU A 278 -11.95 -14.03 -10.14
C LEU A 278 -10.80 -13.90 -11.13
N TYR A 279 -10.63 -12.71 -11.70
CA TYR A 279 -9.52 -12.43 -12.59
C TYR A 279 -8.17 -12.58 -11.86
N CYS A 280 -8.02 -11.94 -10.72
CA CYS A 280 -6.80 -12.04 -9.92
C CYS A 280 -6.57 -13.44 -9.37
N LEU A 281 -7.62 -14.14 -8.91
CA LEU A 281 -7.56 -15.55 -8.49
C LEU A 281 -6.95 -16.42 -9.60
N ASN A 282 -7.37 -16.23 -10.85
CA ASN A 282 -6.86 -16.99 -11.99
C ASN A 282 -5.42 -16.61 -12.36
N LYS A 283 -4.96 -15.40 -12.03
CA LYS A 283 -3.61 -14.92 -12.37
C LYS A 283 -2.56 -15.28 -11.33
N VAL A 284 -2.87 -15.07 -10.05
CA VAL A 284 -1.89 -15.22 -8.95
C VAL A 284 -2.21 -16.39 -8.01
N GLY A 285 -3.42 -16.93 -8.04
CA GLY A 285 -3.87 -17.99 -7.14
C GLY A 285 -4.34 -17.47 -5.78
N ILE A 286 -5.12 -18.32 -5.09
CA ILE A 286 -5.76 -17.92 -3.82
C ILE A 286 -4.74 -17.62 -2.72
N ASP A 287 -3.58 -18.25 -2.71
CA ASP A 287 -2.55 -18.08 -1.68
C ASP A 287 -1.85 -16.70 -1.74
N HIS A 288 -2.09 -15.94 -2.80
CA HIS A 288 -1.58 -14.58 -3.01
C HIS A 288 -2.68 -13.50 -2.97
N LEU A 289 -3.87 -13.83 -2.51
CA LEU A 289 -4.95 -12.86 -2.30
C LEU A 289 -5.13 -12.58 -0.81
N LEU A 290 -5.26 -11.31 -0.45
CA LEU A 290 -5.43 -10.82 0.91
C LEU A 290 -6.65 -9.90 0.98
N PHE A 291 -7.36 -9.89 2.09
CA PHE A 291 -8.50 -9.00 2.27
C PHE A 291 -8.07 -7.61 2.75
N ALA A 292 -8.73 -6.57 2.25
CA ALA A 292 -8.48 -5.17 2.60
C ALA A 292 -9.70 -4.31 2.30
N THR A 293 -9.83 -3.15 2.97
CA THR A 293 -10.99 -2.29 2.81
C THR A 293 -10.68 -0.89 2.30
N ASP A 294 -9.42 -0.44 2.41
CA ASP A 294 -9.01 0.94 2.13
C ASP A 294 -9.73 1.97 3.03
N PHE A 295 -10.14 1.53 4.24
CA PHE A 295 -10.81 2.42 5.19
C PHE A 295 -9.81 3.45 5.76
N PRO A 296 -10.17 4.72 5.92
CA PRO A 296 -11.51 5.33 5.79
C PRO A 296 -11.82 5.92 4.41
N TYR A 297 -10.99 5.70 3.40
CA TYR A 297 -11.25 6.22 2.05
C TYR A 297 -12.42 5.53 1.38
N VAL A 298 -12.60 4.24 1.65
CA VAL A 298 -13.77 3.46 1.26
C VAL A 298 -14.58 3.09 2.51
N PRO A 299 -15.91 3.28 2.50
CA PRO A 299 -16.76 2.91 3.63
C PRO A 299 -16.74 1.39 3.91
N LEU A 300 -16.65 1.00 5.18
CA LEU A 300 -16.63 -0.40 5.61
C LEU A 300 -17.88 -1.21 5.24
N ALA A 301 -19.03 -0.54 5.03
CA ALA A 301 -20.32 -1.20 4.83
C ALA A 301 -20.37 -2.22 3.66
N GLY A 302 -19.54 -2.02 2.63
CA GLY A 302 -19.44 -2.93 1.47
C GLY A 302 -18.54 -4.15 1.68
N ALA A 303 -17.65 -4.10 2.64
CA ALA A 303 -16.56 -5.07 2.82
C ALA A 303 -17.07 -6.50 3.10
N LYS A 304 -17.86 -6.66 4.16
CA LYS A 304 -18.39 -7.97 4.54
C LYS A 304 -19.38 -8.54 3.53
N PRO A 305 -20.36 -7.78 2.99
CA PRO A 305 -21.20 -8.26 1.90
C PRO A 305 -20.43 -8.74 0.67
N PHE A 306 -19.36 -8.06 0.28
CA PHE A 306 -18.48 -8.51 -0.80
C PHE A 306 -17.86 -9.88 -0.48
N LEU A 307 -17.26 -10.06 0.69
CA LEU A 307 -16.65 -11.30 1.12
C LEU A 307 -17.67 -12.46 1.22
N ASP A 308 -18.83 -12.19 1.82
CA ASP A 308 -19.88 -13.22 2.01
C ASP A 308 -20.41 -13.73 0.65
N ASN A 309 -20.55 -12.83 -0.33
CA ASN A 309 -21.03 -13.16 -1.68
C ASN A 309 -19.92 -13.52 -2.68
N ALA A 310 -18.66 -13.52 -2.25
CA ALA A 310 -17.54 -13.89 -3.13
C ALA A 310 -17.74 -15.29 -3.70
N PRO A 311 -17.55 -15.50 -5.03
CA PRO A 311 -17.72 -16.80 -5.70
C PRO A 311 -16.52 -17.73 -5.43
N LEU A 312 -16.21 -17.93 -4.17
CA LEU A 312 -15.11 -18.74 -3.65
C LEU A 312 -15.67 -19.91 -2.84
N SER A 313 -14.96 -21.04 -2.81
CA SER A 313 -15.24 -22.09 -1.84
C SER A 313 -14.95 -21.62 -0.42
N GLU A 314 -15.55 -22.24 0.61
CA GLU A 314 -15.34 -21.85 2.01
C GLU A 314 -13.86 -21.81 2.38
N GLY A 315 -13.07 -22.82 2.01
CA GLY A 315 -11.63 -22.81 2.28
C GLY A 315 -10.85 -21.73 1.51
N GLN A 316 -11.33 -21.28 0.35
CA GLN A 316 -10.76 -20.13 -0.36
C GLN A 316 -11.16 -18.81 0.32
N LYS A 317 -12.41 -18.71 0.81
CA LYS A 317 -12.84 -17.54 1.58
C LYS A 317 -12.02 -17.38 2.86
N GLU A 318 -11.76 -18.47 3.59
CA GLU A 318 -10.89 -18.42 4.78
C GLU A 318 -9.47 -17.97 4.45
N LYS A 319 -8.88 -18.47 3.38
CA LYS A 319 -7.57 -18.02 2.91
C LYS A 319 -7.57 -16.52 2.59
N PHE A 320 -8.54 -16.07 1.83
CA PHE A 320 -8.67 -14.67 1.43
C PHE A 320 -8.95 -13.76 2.64
N ALA A 321 -9.85 -14.17 3.54
CA ALA A 321 -10.29 -13.36 4.66
C ALA A 321 -9.23 -13.18 5.75
N TYR A 322 -8.42 -14.21 6.05
CA TYR A 322 -7.49 -14.13 7.18
C TYR A 322 -6.27 -15.06 7.12
N LEU A 323 -6.37 -16.31 6.62
CA LEU A 323 -5.28 -17.27 6.72
C LEU A 323 -4.01 -16.82 5.98
N ASN A 324 -4.17 -16.19 4.81
CA ASN A 324 -3.04 -15.67 4.05
C ASN A 324 -2.38 -14.49 4.78
N ALA A 325 -3.18 -13.62 5.39
CA ALA A 325 -2.67 -12.50 6.19
C ALA A 325 -1.92 -13.01 7.43
N GLU A 326 -2.49 -13.98 8.17
CA GLU A 326 -1.82 -14.61 9.31
C GLU A 326 -0.47 -15.22 8.92
N LYS A 327 -0.44 -15.95 7.81
CA LYS A 327 0.79 -16.56 7.30
C LYS A 327 1.83 -15.53 6.83
N LEU A 328 1.39 -14.52 6.08
CA LEU A 328 2.28 -13.50 5.49
C LEU A 328 2.91 -12.60 6.55
N LEU A 329 2.13 -12.26 7.59
CA LEU A 329 2.46 -11.25 8.60
C LEU A 329 2.85 -11.88 9.95
N HIS A 330 2.86 -13.20 10.06
CA HIS A 330 3.18 -13.96 11.29
C HIS A 330 2.26 -13.59 12.48
N LEU A 331 0.93 -13.50 12.24
CA LEU A 331 -0.09 -13.11 13.24
C LEU A 331 -0.57 -14.28 14.08
#